data_21184d10576035b9189c86631fc221dd
#
_entry.id   21184d10576035b9189c86631fc221dd
#
_cell.length_a   1.000
_cell.length_b   1.000
_cell.length_c   1.000
_cell.angle_alpha   90.00
_cell.angle_beta   90.00
_cell.angle_gamma   90.00
#
_symmetry.space_group_name_H-M   'P 1'
#
loop_
_entity.id
_entity.type
_entity.pdbx_description
1 polymer ?
#
loop_
_entity_poly.entity_id
_entity_poly.type
_entity_poly.pdbx_seq_one_letter_code
_entity_poly.pdbx_strand_id
1 'polypeptide(L)'
;MSKVKRPMSLSHYRLRCRGCEGRFEDDRFILECPIQHDEPALLVPEYKDKRFKPDTRGEGMFRYRRWLPGTRPLSGAGSGVTYKSEKLNRLVGLSNVWVVFNGYWPEKGATLKTTTFKELEAWSVLSRIPEQHEGILVVASAGNTAGAFARVCSLNKIPCLIVIPEAGLPCLQFSGDIDPCVKIVSLTGFTDYCDAITLANRVSEIDGFFPEGGVKNIAKREGLGTPVLNAVETIGQLPDYYFQAIGSGAGGIAAYDAAKRLAEDGRFGDKPPRLMLSQNLPFVPIYMSWKSGRRELVEIDDNDGKKHIQQISAQVLSNRRPAYSVRGGVFDALTETRGDMLTADNFEALHARRLFEETEGIDIDPAGAVAFATLLKAARYNGIEKEALVLLNITGGGRHRRQLDDELIAARPALELDEKEILLYKALDKIVDLFR
;
A
#
# COMPACT_ATOMS: atom_id res chain seq x y z
N MET A 1 10.10 41.08 15.51
CA MET A 1 10.80 40.59 14.30
C MET A 1 9.80 39.85 13.43
N SER A 2 9.41 40.41 12.29
CA SER A 2 8.39 39.88 11.39
C SER A 2 8.95 38.63 10.70
N LYS A 3 8.26 37.48 10.89
CA LYS A 3 8.51 36.27 10.09
C LYS A 3 8.14 36.57 8.64
N VAL A 4 9.12 36.79 7.80
CA VAL A 4 8.95 36.85 6.34
C VAL A 4 8.43 35.48 5.91
N LYS A 5 7.12 35.36 5.63
CA LYS A 5 6.53 34.22 4.94
C LYS A 5 7.15 34.16 3.54
N ARG A 6 8.09 33.25 3.30
CA ARG A 6 8.48 32.91 1.92
C ARG A 6 7.22 32.53 1.14
N PRO A 7 7.04 32.99 -0.11
CA PRO A 7 5.90 32.58 -0.91
C PRO A 7 5.95 31.06 -1.06
N MET A 8 4.94 30.36 -0.53
CA MET A 8 4.73 28.93 -0.82
C MET A 8 4.66 28.80 -2.35
N SER A 9 5.56 28.01 -2.92
CA SER A 9 5.43 27.64 -4.33
C SER A 9 4.03 27.06 -4.51
N LEU A 10 3.26 27.61 -5.45
CA LEU A 10 1.89 27.15 -5.73
C LEU A 10 1.92 25.63 -5.93
N SER A 11 1.30 24.88 -5.03
CA SER A 11 1.18 23.43 -5.14
C SER A 11 0.59 23.05 -6.52
N HIS A 12 1.10 21.97 -7.12
CA HIS A 12 0.58 21.49 -8.39
C HIS A 12 -0.74 20.72 -8.25
N TYR A 13 -1.29 20.63 -7.04
CA TYR A 13 -2.60 20.06 -6.71
C TYR A 13 -3.25 20.80 -5.54
N ARG A 14 -4.53 20.55 -5.34
CA ARG A 14 -5.31 20.88 -4.13
C ARG A 14 -5.88 19.60 -3.55
N LEU A 15 -6.27 19.64 -2.28
CA LEU A 15 -6.99 18.56 -1.64
C LEU A 15 -8.50 18.79 -1.78
N ARG A 16 -9.23 17.70 -2.04
CA ARG A 16 -10.68 17.65 -2.00
C ARG A 16 -11.14 16.56 -1.02
N CYS A 17 -12.11 16.89 -0.19
CA CYS A 17 -12.74 15.92 0.71
C CYS A 17 -13.81 15.10 -0.03
N ARG A 18 -13.81 13.79 0.11
CA ARG A 18 -14.83 12.90 -0.47
C ARG A 18 -16.19 12.95 0.26
N GLY A 19 -16.24 13.59 1.44
CA GLY A 19 -17.49 13.75 2.21
C GLY A 19 -18.20 15.06 1.90
N CYS A 20 -17.53 16.19 2.17
CA CYS A 20 -18.15 17.54 2.04
C CYS A 20 -17.78 18.29 0.75
N GLU A 21 -16.98 17.68 -0.15
CA GLU A 21 -16.50 18.29 -1.41
C GLU A 21 -15.65 19.56 -1.21
N GLY A 22 -15.34 19.93 0.03
CA GLY A 22 -14.48 21.07 0.37
C GLY A 22 -13.08 20.94 -0.24
N ARG A 23 -12.53 22.06 -0.72
CA ARG A 23 -11.21 22.15 -1.36
C ARG A 23 -10.32 23.08 -0.58
N PHE A 24 -9.06 22.67 -0.36
CA PHE A 24 -8.07 23.44 0.40
C PHE A 24 -6.64 23.09 -0.04
N GLU A 25 -5.70 23.97 0.34
CA GLU A 25 -4.27 23.73 0.09
C GLU A 25 -3.72 22.67 1.06
N ASP A 26 -2.75 21.90 0.61
CA ASP A 26 -2.06 20.90 1.42
C ASP A 26 -0.90 21.53 2.20
N ASP A 27 -0.90 21.38 3.53
CA ASP A 27 0.20 21.78 4.41
C ASP A 27 1.33 20.74 4.50
N ARG A 28 1.21 19.61 3.77
CA ARG A 28 2.10 18.45 3.73
C ARG A 28 1.90 17.41 4.84
N PHE A 29 1.11 17.73 5.86
CA PHE A 29 0.85 16.83 7.00
C PHE A 29 -0.62 16.49 7.18
N ILE A 30 -1.52 17.23 6.55
CA ILE A 30 -2.97 17.05 6.67
C ILE A 30 -3.38 15.63 6.27
N LEU A 31 -4.11 14.97 7.16
CA LEU A 31 -4.60 13.60 6.99
C LEU A 31 -6.13 13.54 6.92
N GLU A 32 -6.81 14.54 7.48
CA GLU A 32 -8.26 14.61 7.60
C GLU A 32 -8.80 15.95 7.11
N CYS A 33 -10.08 15.96 6.80
CA CYS A 33 -10.76 17.20 6.36
C CYS A 33 -10.77 18.22 7.50
N PRO A 34 -10.33 19.47 7.26
CA PRO A 34 -10.40 20.52 8.28
C PRO A 34 -11.82 21.06 8.48
N ILE A 35 -12.75 20.71 7.58
CA ILE A 35 -14.17 21.06 7.70
C ILE A 35 -14.86 19.95 8.47
N GLN A 36 -15.51 20.31 9.57
CA GLN A 36 -16.26 19.34 10.38
C GLN A 36 -17.46 18.82 9.59
N HIS A 37 -17.63 17.51 9.56
CA HIS A 37 -18.78 16.80 9.01
C HIS A 37 -18.97 15.45 9.70
N ASP A 38 -20.20 14.90 9.65
CA ASP A 38 -20.59 13.75 10.46
C ASP A 38 -19.92 12.44 10.06
N GLU A 39 -19.66 12.23 8.75
CA GLU A 39 -19.11 10.98 8.26
C GLU A 39 -17.60 11.10 7.98
N PRO A 40 -16.79 10.15 8.47
CA PRO A 40 -15.37 10.09 8.12
C PRO A 40 -15.18 9.99 6.60
N ALA A 41 -14.25 10.78 6.05
CA ALA A 41 -14.03 10.86 4.61
C ALA A 41 -12.54 10.98 4.27
N LEU A 42 -12.14 10.36 3.16
CA LEU A 42 -10.78 10.48 2.64
C LEU A 42 -10.60 11.77 1.85
N LEU A 43 -9.41 12.34 1.95
CA LEU A 43 -8.95 13.42 1.10
C LEU A 43 -8.36 12.85 -0.18
N VAL A 44 -8.56 13.53 -1.30
CA VAL A 44 -7.94 13.17 -2.58
C VAL A 44 -7.26 14.38 -3.21
N PRO A 45 -6.12 14.20 -3.90
CA PRO A 45 -5.49 15.29 -4.60
C PRO A 45 -6.20 15.58 -5.94
N GLU A 46 -6.51 16.83 -6.19
CA GLU A 46 -6.94 17.34 -7.50
C GLU A 46 -5.75 18.01 -8.18
N TYR A 47 -5.07 17.28 -9.05
CA TYR A 47 -3.91 17.79 -9.79
C TYR A 47 -4.33 18.84 -10.83
N LYS A 48 -3.51 19.90 -10.99
CA LYS A 48 -3.71 20.94 -12.01
C LYS A 48 -3.53 20.40 -13.41
N ASP A 49 -2.53 19.52 -13.61
CA ASP A 49 -2.34 18.82 -14.88
C ASP A 49 -3.30 17.61 -14.92
N LYS A 50 -4.33 17.72 -15.76
CA LYS A 50 -5.35 16.67 -15.94
C LYS A 50 -4.91 15.58 -16.90
N ARG A 51 -3.83 15.79 -17.65
CA ARG A 51 -3.32 14.82 -18.62
C ARG A 51 -2.23 13.95 -18.03
N PHE A 52 -2.37 12.65 -18.17
CA PHE A 52 -1.33 11.69 -17.83
C PHE A 52 -0.11 11.87 -18.73
N LYS A 53 1.00 12.28 -18.15
CA LYS A 53 2.24 12.55 -18.87
C LYS A 53 3.43 12.09 -18.04
N PRO A 54 3.88 10.83 -18.20
CA PRO A 54 5.08 10.35 -17.56
C PRO A 54 6.31 11.19 -17.91
N ASP A 55 7.19 11.42 -16.94
CA ASP A 55 8.48 12.06 -17.16
C ASP A 55 9.53 10.96 -17.39
N THR A 56 9.97 10.79 -18.63
CA THR A 56 10.94 9.76 -19.01
C THR A 56 12.32 9.93 -18.36
N ARG A 57 12.60 11.10 -17.75
CA ARG A 57 13.84 11.38 -17.00
C ARG A 57 13.69 11.08 -15.52
N GLY A 58 12.47 10.81 -15.04
CA GLY A 58 12.21 10.47 -13.65
C GLY A 58 12.69 9.06 -13.32
N GLU A 59 13.41 8.89 -12.21
CA GLU A 59 13.86 7.60 -11.72
C GLU A 59 12.70 6.83 -11.09
N GLY A 60 12.58 5.54 -11.43
CA GLY A 60 11.59 4.65 -10.86
C GLY A 60 10.17 5.21 -10.91
N MET A 61 9.47 5.17 -9.78
CA MET A 61 8.11 5.70 -9.69
C MET A 61 7.99 7.22 -9.88
N PHE A 62 9.07 7.98 -9.68
CA PHE A 62 9.03 9.45 -9.84
C PHE A 62 8.89 9.91 -11.30
N ARG A 63 8.89 8.99 -12.27
CA ARG A 63 8.42 9.30 -13.62
C ARG A 63 6.96 9.76 -13.65
N TYR A 64 6.16 9.44 -12.61
CA TYR A 64 4.77 9.87 -12.42
C TYR A 64 4.62 11.10 -11.52
N ARG A 65 5.71 11.83 -11.22
CA ARG A 65 5.73 12.94 -10.26
C ARG A 65 4.68 14.03 -10.49
N ARG A 66 4.15 14.18 -11.70
CA ARG A 66 3.07 15.13 -12.01
C ARG A 66 1.75 14.76 -11.32
N TRP A 67 1.59 13.48 -10.99
CA TRP A 67 0.46 12.90 -10.29
C TRP A 67 0.88 12.24 -8.97
N LEU A 68 1.92 12.76 -8.35
CA LEU A 68 2.34 12.42 -6.99
C LEU A 68 2.38 13.70 -6.15
N PRO A 69 1.97 13.67 -4.87
CA PRO A 69 1.91 14.86 -4.01
C PRO A 69 3.28 15.26 -3.44
N GLY A 70 4.35 14.61 -3.87
CA GLY A 70 5.71 14.88 -3.42
C GLY A 70 6.20 16.28 -3.84
N THR A 71 7.07 16.86 -3.01
CA THR A 71 7.73 18.15 -3.26
C THR A 71 9.08 17.98 -3.94
N ARG A 72 9.70 16.80 -3.77
CA ARG A 72 11.02 16.48 -4.31
C ARG A 72 11.10 14.98 -4.66
N PRO A 73 11.80 14.59 -5.71
CA PRO A 73 12.19 13.21 -5.90
C PRO A 73 13.27 12.82 -4.88
N LEU A 74 13.20 11.59 -4.40
CA LEU A 74 14.24 10.97 -3.57
C LEU A 74 15.03 9.98 -4.44
N SER A 75 16.35 9.90 -4.23
CA SER A 75 17.23 9.04 -5.03
C SER A 75 17.08 7.56 -4.66
N GLY A 76 17.20 6.67 -5.65
CA GLY A 76 17.16 5.23 -5.47
C GLY A 76 15.75 4.63 -5.48
N ALA A 77 14.77 5.37 -6.01
CA ALA A 77 13.40 4.90 -6.14
C ALA A 77 13.29 3.82 -7.24
N GLY A 78 12.72 2.67 -6.86
CA GLY A 78 12.40 1.60 -7.79
C GLY A 78 11.04 1.76 -8.47
N SER A 79 10.72 0.82 -9.35
CA SER A 79 9.42 0.67 -9.99
C SER A 79 9.04 -0.80 -10.14
N GLY A 80 7.75 -1.07 -10.29
CA GLY A 80 7.27 -2.32 -10.84
C GLY A 80 7.41 -2.38 -12.34
N VAL A 81 7.03 -3.50 -12.94
CA VAL A 81 6.99 -3.72 -14.39
C VAL A 81 5.65 -4.28 -14.82
N THR A 82 5.14 -3.81 -15.96
CA THR A 82 3.94 -4.36 -16.58
C THR A 82 4.32 -5.15 -17.82
N TYR A 83 3.76 -6.36 -17.95
CA TYR A 83 3.97 -7.20 -19.12
C TYR A 83 2.76 -8.08 -19.42
N LYS A 84 2.58 -8.44 -20.69
CA LYS A 84 1.60 -9.44 -21.11
C LYS A 84 2.20 -10.84 -20.95
N SER A 85 1.46 -11.76 -20.34
CA SER A 85 1.92 -13.14 -20.21
C SER A 85 1.09 -14.10 -21.06
N GLU A 86 1.68 -14.58 -22.16
CA GLU A 86 1.09 -15.61 -23.00
C GLU A 86 0.98 -16.98 -22.29
N LYS A 87 1.85 -17.24 -21.32
CA LYS A 87 1.80 -18.45 -20.53
C LYS A 87 0.61 -18.41 -19.55
N LEU A 88 0.42 -17.29 -18.85
CA LEU A 88 -0.76 -17.11 -17.98
C LEU A 88 -2.05 -17.06 -18.79
N ASN A 89 -2.06 -16.45 -19.98
CA ASN A 89 -3.22 -16.50 -20.88
C ASN A 89 -3.70 -17.92 -21.09
N ARG A 90 -2.79 -18.84 -21.44
CA ARG A 90 -3.12 -20.26 -21.64
C ARG A 90 -3.57 -20.95 -20.37
N LEU A 91 -2.90 -20.70 -19.25
CA LEU A 91 -3.20 -21.29 -17.95
C LEU A 91 -4.58 -20.88 -17.44
N VAL A 92 -4.91 -19.58 -17.57
CA VAL A 92 -6.17 -18.98 -17.08
C VAL A 92 -7.33 -19.20 -18.07
N GLY A 93 -7.02 -19.46 -19.35
CA GLY A 93 -8.02 -19.62 -20.42
C GLY A 93 -8.55 -18.27 -20.97
N LEU A 94 -7.83 -17.17 -20.75
CA LEU A 94 -8.12 -15.84 -21.26
C LEU A 94 -7.07 -15.42 -22.29
N SER A 95 -7.38 -14.51 -23.21
CA SER A 95 -6.44 -14.09 -24.29
C SER A 95 -5.66 -12.81 -23.97
N ASN A 96 -6.02 -12.11 -22.88
CA ASN A 96 -5.47 -10.77 -22.66
C ASN A 96 -5.20 -10.47 -21.17
N VAL A 97 -4.41 -11.36 -20.54
CA VAL A 97 -3.96 -11.20 -19.14
C VAL A 97 -2.62 -10.46 -19.11
N TRP A 98 -2.60 -9.37 -18.40
CA TRP A 98 -1.43 -8.56 -18.09
C TRP A 98 -1.11 -8.66 -16.61
N VAL A 99 0.16 -8.64 -16.30
CA VAL A 99 0.68 -8.62 -14.93
C VAL A 99 1.37 -7.30 -14.70
N VAL A 100 1.02 -6.59 -13.62
CA VAL A 100 1.88 -5.58 -13.04
C VAL A 100 2.58 -6.19 -11.84
N PHE A 101 3.87 -6.46 -11.98
CA PHE A 101 4.70 -7.11 -10.98
C PHE A 101 5.44 -6.05 -10.16
N ASN A 102 5.11 -5.96 -8.88
CA ASN A 102 5.68 -4.98 -7.96
C ASN A 102 6.57 -5.65 -6.92
N GLY A 103 7.69 -6.16 -7.40
CA GLY A 103 8.68 -6.86 -6.64
C GLY A 103 10.10 -6.61 -7.15
N TYR A 104 10.96 -7.61 -7.02
CA TYR A 104 12.34 -7.56 -7.49
C TYR A 104 12.57 -8.58 -8.60
N TRP A 105 12.65 -8.09 -9.83
CA TRP A 105 12.94 -8.86 -11.04
C TRP A 105 13.68 -7.98 -12.04
N PRO A 106 14.99 -7.70 -11.80
CA PRO A 106 15.75 -6.72 -12.57
C PRO A 106 15.83 -7.04 -14.06
N GLU A 107 15.83 -8.32 -14.45
CA GLU A 107 15.84 -8.75 -15.84
C GLU A 107 14.60 -8.32 -16.62
N LYS A 108 13.48 -8.09 -15.93
CA LYS A 108 12.26 -7.53 -16.52
C LYS A 108 12.04 -6.05 -16.22
N GLY A 109 12.90 -5.44 -15.41
CA GLY A 109 12.81 -4.03 -15.04
C GLY A 109 12.04 -3.74 -13.74
N ALA A 110 11.65 -4.76 -12.96
CA ALA A 110 11.11 -4.55 -11.62
C ALA A 110 12.25 -4.43 -10.59
N THR A 111 12.34 -3.28 -9.93
CA THR A 111 13.52 -2.90 -9.16
C THR A 111 13.22 -2.54 -7.69
N LEU A 112 12.06 -2.95 -7.17
CA LEU A 112 11.69 -2.69 -5.77
C LEU A 112 12.51 -3.56 -4.82
N LYS A 113 13.45 -2.95 -4.13
CA LYS A 113 14.45 -3.64 -3.28
C LYS A 113 13.85 -4.30 -2.04
N THR A 114 12.71 -3.85 -1.57
CA THR A 114 11.95 -4.51 -0.49
C THR A 114 11.01 -5.60 -1.01
N THR A 115 11.09 -5.90 -2.30
CA THR A 115 10.32 -6.93 -3.00
C THR A 115 8.80 -6.73 -2.98
N THR A 116 8.31 -5.56 -2.56
CA THR A 116 6.87 -5.27 -2.48
C THR A 116 6.52 -3.84 -2.93
N PHE A 117 5.29 -3.64 -3.38
CA PHE A 117 4.77 -2.32 -3.77
C PHE A 117 4.67 -1.33 -2.59
N LYS A 118 4.90 -1.79 -1.34
CA LYS A 118 4.98 -0.93 -0.17
C LYS A 118 6.14 0.06 -0.25
N GLU A 119 7.17 -0.26 -1.03
CA GLU A 119 8.25 0.68 -1.31
C GLU A 119 7.77 1.92 -2.07
N LEU A 120 6.76 1.77 -2.95
CA LEU A 120 6.15 2.89 -3.69
C LEU A 120 5.39 3.85 -2.74
N GLU A 121 4.70 3.33 -1.71
CA GLU A 121 4.07 4.19 -0.72
C GLU A 121 5.10 4.96 0.11
N ALA A 122 6.20 4.30 0.52
CA ALA A 122 7.25 4.94 1.31
C ALA A 122 7.92 6.09 0.54
N TRP A 123 8.31 5.86 -0.71
CA TRP A 123 8.88 6.90 -1.57
C TRP A 123 7.95 8.11 -1.72
N SER A 124 6.65 7.86 -1.96
CA SER A 124 5.67 8.93 -2.14
C SER A 124 5.43 9.72 -0.85
N VAL A 125 5.26 9.04 0.29
CA VAL A 125 5.06 9.68 1.59
C VAL A 125 6.26 10.54 1.97
N LEU A 126 7.47 9.98 1.89
CA LEU A 126 8.69 10.68 2.29
C LEU A 126 9.03 11.84 1.34
N SER A 127 8.68 11.74 0.05
CA SER A 127 8.82 12.86 -0.89
C SER A 127 7.86 14.03 -0.62
N ARG A 128 6.75 13.80 0.09
CA ARG A 128 5.79 14.84 0.51
C ARG A 128 6.28 15.63 1.70
N ILE A 129 7.08 15.02 2.58
CA ILE A 129 7.63 15.67 3.77
C ILE A 129 8.65 16.74 3.33
N PRO A 130 8.55 18.01 3.83
CA PRO A 130 9.52 19.03 3.53
C PRO A 130 10.94 18.64 3.96
N GLU A 131 11.95 19.00 3.16
CA GLU A 131 13.34 18.59 3.40
C GLU A 131 13.91 19.06 4.76
N GLN A 132 13.44 20.20 5.23
CA GLN A 132 13.90 20.82 6.48
C GLN A 132 13.03 20.44 7.69
N HIS A 133 12.19 19.40 7.55
CA HIS A 133 11.36 18.95 8.66
C HIS A 133 12.20 18.09 9.62
N GLU A 134 12.25 18.46 10.89
CA GLU A 134 13.09 17.83 11.92
C GLU A 134 12.33 16.77 12.75
N GLY A 135 11.03 16.58 12.50
CA GLY A 135 10.21 15.62 13.24
C GLY A 135 10.52 14.16 12.90
N ILE A 136 10.16 13.27 13.81
CA ILE A 136 10.30 11.82 13.70
C ILE A 136 9.01 11.22 13.13
N LEU A 137 9.11 10.59 11.97
CA LEU A 137 7.97 9.89 11.36
C LEU A 137 7.65 8.61 12.12
N VAL A 138 6.39 8.42 12.52
CA VAL A 138 5.92 7.21 13.21
C VAL A 138 5.13 6.32 12.26
N VAL A 139 5.58 5.09 12.09
CA VAL A 139 4.99 4.10 11.17
C VAL A 139 4.57 2.86 11.92
N ALA A 140 3.27 2.53 11.91
CA ALA A 140 2.76 1.23 12.34
C ALA A 140 2.64 0.28 11.16
N SER A 141 3.01 -1.00 11.33
CA SER A 141 2.98 -1.96 10.24
C SER A 141 2.83 -3.41 10.69
N ALA A 142 2.23 -4.24 9.82
CA ALA A 142 2.22 -5.70 9.96
C ALA A 142 3.45 -6.39 9.32
N GLY A 143 4.35 -5.64 8.64
CA GLY A 143 5.53 -6.20 7.96
C GLY A 143 6.00 -5.37 6.77
N ASN A 144 5.41 -5.54 5.59
CA ASN A 144 5.91 -4.96 4.33
C ASN A 144 6.05 -3.42 4.34
N THR A 145 5.10 -2.69 4.96
CA THR A 145 5.22 -1.23 5.12
C THR A 145 6.40 -0.87 6.01
N ALA A 146 6.63 -1.59 7.11
CA ALA A 146 7.80 -1.39 7.97
C ALA A 146 9.11 -1.52 7.18
N GLY A 147 9.28 -2.61 6.43
CA GLY A 147 10.46 -2.84 5.60
C GLY A 147 10.69 -1.73 4.57
N ALA A 148 9.62 -1.26 3.94
CA ALA A 148 9.68 -0.18 2.96
C ALA A 148 10.14 1.15 3.59
N PHE A 149 9.49 1.58 4.67
CA PHE A 149 9.86 2.83 5.35
C PHE A 149 11.25 2.74 5.99
N ALA A 150 11.59 1.62 6.65
CA ALA A 150 12.93 1.44 7.22
C ALA A 150 14.02 1.62 6.16
N ARG A 151 13.86 0.97 4.98
CA ARG A 151 14.81 1.12 3.88
C ARG A 151 14.90 2.55 3.37
N VAL A 152 13.76 3.17 3.03
CA VAL A 152 13.76 4.49 2.37
C VAL A 152 14.18 5.58 3.34
N CYS A 153 13.76 5.52 4.61
CA CYS A 153 14.22 6.44 5.66
C CYS A 153 15.72 6.31 5.91
N SER A 154 16.23 5.06 6.03
CA SER A 154 17.67 4.80 6.21
C SER A 154 18.50 5.39 5.07
N LEU A 155 18.08 5.15 3.82
CA LEU A 155 18.77 5.64 2.62
C LEU A 155 18.82 7.17 2.54
N ASN A 156 17.77 7.85 3.00
CA ASN A 156 17.61 9.30 2.90
C ASN A 156 17.85 10.03 4.23
N LYS A 157 18.31 9.34 5.28
CA LYS A 157 18.59 9.90 6.62
C LYS A 157 17.40 10.63 7.24
N ILE A 158 16.18 10.07 7.06
CA ILE A 158 14.95 10.64 7.61
C ILE A 158 14.63 9.93 8.93
N PRO A 159 14.56 10.66 10.08
CA PRO A 159 14.23 10.04 11.36
C PRO A 159 12.89 9.32 11.33
N CYS A 160 12.90 8.05 11.74
CA CYS A 160 11.72 7.21 11.66
C CYS A 160 11.64 6.23 12.82
N LEU A 161 10.47 6.14 13.44
CA LEU A 161 10.08 5.09 14.37
C LEU A 161 9.18 4.08 13.68
N ILE A 162 9.57 2.83 13.67
CA ILE A 162 8.76 1.71 13.18
C ILE A 162 8.19 0.95 14.37
N VAL A 163 6.88 0.81 14.45
CA VAL A 163 6.20 -0.03 15.44
C VAL A 163 5.61 -1.25 14.73
N ILE A 164 6.02 -2.45 15.15
CA ILE A 164 5.69 -3.69 14.44
C ILE A 164 5.46 -4.84 15.43
N PRO A 165 4.43 -5.70 15.24
CA PRO A 165 4.34 -6.96 15.97
C PRO A 165 5.53 -7.86 15.65
N GLU A 166 5.99 -8.67 16.60
CA GLU A 166 7.12 -9.61 16.45
C GLU A 166 6.94 -10.49 15.19
N ALA A 167 5.74 -10.97 14.92
CA ALA A 167 5.42 -11.78 13.74
C ALA A 167 5.73 -11.09 12.40
N GLY A 168 5.84 -9.76 12.38
CA GLY A 168 6.19 -8.97 11.19
C GLY A 168 7.70 -8.79 10.96
N LEU A 169 8.54 -9.04 11.97
CA LEU A 169 10.00 -8.83 11.88
C LEU A 169 10.68 -9.61 10.74
N PRO A 170 10.27 -10.84 10.37
CA PRO A 170 10.86 -11.55 9.23
C PRO A 170 10.77 -10.82 7.89
N CYS A 171 9.88 -9.84 7.76
CA CYS A 171 9.78 -9.00 6.57
C CYS A 171 10.89 -7.93 6.47
N LEU A 172 11.61 -7.67 7.59
CA LEU A 172 12.63 -6.62 7.70
C LEU A 172 14.00 -7.20 7.39
N GLN A 173 14.29 -7.39 6.11
CA GLN A 173 15.57 -7.90 5.61
C GLN A 173 16.17 -6.90 4.63
N PHE A 174 17.44 -6.53 4.84
CA PHE A 174 18.12 -5.46 4.11
C PHE A 174 19.52 -5.92 3.67
N SER A 175 20.02 -5.33 2.58
CA SER A 175 21.37 -5.60 2.04
C SER A 175 22.49 -4.85 2.78
N GLY A 176 22.28 -4.49 4.02
CA GLY A 176 23.22 -3.77 4.88
C GLY A 176 22.54 -3.25 6.12
N ASP A 177 23.32 -2.63 6.99
CA ASP A 177 22.81 -2.06 8.23
C ASP A 177 21.83 -0.93 7.96
N ILE A 178 20.79 -0.88 8.77
CA ILE A 178 19.83 0.23 8.80
C ILE A 178 20.48 1.42 9.53
N ASP A 179 20.37 2.61 8.94
CA ASP A 179 20.90 3.82 9.55
C ASP A 179 20.30 4.06 10.95
N PRO A 180 21.11 4.53 11.91
CA PRO A 180 20.66 4.77 13.29
C PRO A 180 19.50 5.78 13.42
N CYS A 181 19.20 6.58 12.39
CA CYS A 181 18.02 7.46 12.39
C CYS A 181 16.69 6.66 12.34
N VAL A 182 16.73 5.37 12.01
CA VAL A 182 15.56 4.49 12.02
C VAL A 182 15.60 3.61 13.27
N LYS A 183 14.56 3.71 14.09
CA LYS A 183 14.39 2.87 15.28
C LYS A 183 13.22 1.92 15.09
N ILE A 184 13.41 0.65 15.45
CA ILE A 184 12.39 -0.39 15.35
C ILE A 184 11.98 -0.78 16.77
N VAL A 185 10.69 -0.70 17.05
CA VAL A 185 10.06 -1.17 18.29
C VAL A 185 9.21 -2.39 17.95
N SER A 186 9.56 -3.53 18.52
CA SER A 186 8.83 -4.78 18.37
C SER A 186 7.82 -4.96 19.50
N LEU A 187 6.62 -5.40 19.16
CA LEU A 187 5.60 -5.76 20.13
C LEU A 187 5.56 -7.27 20.27
N THR A 188 5.82 -7.75 21.49
CA THR A 188 5.81 -9.18 21.85
C THR A 188 4.48 -9.60 22.47
N GLY A 189 4.27 -10.92 22.62
CA GLY A 189 3.03 -11.48 23.15
C GLY A 189 1.94 -11.64 22.07
N PHE A 190 0.66 -11.59 22.49
CA PHE A 190 -0.50 -11.78 21.60
C PHE A 190 -0.90 -10.46 20.92
N THR A 191 0.03 -9.91 20.15
CA THR A 191 -0.12 -8.61 19.46
C THR A 191 -0.32 -8.75 17.96
N ASP A 192 -0.98 -7.74 17.37
CA ASP A 192 -1.20 -7.64 15.93
C ASP A 192 -0.99 -6.21 15.40
N TYR A 193 -1.35 -5.98 14.16
CA TYR A 193 -1.22 -4.68 13.51
C TYR A 193 -2.03 -3.56 14.20
N CYS A 194 -3.20 -3.87 14.78
CA CYS A 194 -4.00 -2.87 15.49
C CYS A 194 -3.35 -2.43 16.80
N ASP A 195 -2.62 -3.33 17.46
CA ASP A 195 -1.84 -3.00 18.66
C ASP A 195 -0.68 -2.07 18.29
N ALA A 196 -0.01 -2.32 17.17
CA ALA A 196 1.03 -1.43 16.64
C ALA A 196 0.47 -0.04 16.28
N ILE A 197 -0.72 0.05 15.68
CA ILE A 197 -1.40 1.33 15.42
C ILE A 197 -1.71 2.06 16.74
N THR A 198 -2.16 1.34 17.76
CA THR A 198 -2.50 1.93 19.07
C THR A 198 -1.27 2.60 19.70
N LEU A 199 -0.12 1.91 19.74
CA LEU A 199 1.10 2.50 20.27
C LEU A 199 1.60 3.67 19.40
N ALA A 200 1.61 3.49 18.07
CA ALA A 200 2.05 4.53 17.13
C ALA A 200 1.23 5.82 17.25
N ASN A 201 -0.09 5.72 17.41
CA ASN A 201 -0.95 6.88 17.61
C ASN A 201 -0.59 7.62 18.91
N ARG A 202 -0.39 6.90 20.02
CA ARG A 202 0.04 7.50 21.29
C ARG A 202 1.39 8.20 21.20
N VAL A 203 2.35 7.61 20.50
CA VAL A 203 3.68 8.23 20.28
C VAL A 203 3.54 9.48 19.41
N SER A 204 2.65 9.47 18.42
CA SER A 204 2.44 10.60 17.53
C SER A 204 1.79 11.84 18.21
N GLU A 205 1.30 11.69 19.45
CA GLU A 205 0.81 12.80 20.28
C GLU A 205 1.94 13.53 21.02
N ILE A 206 3.16 12.98 20.98
CA ILE A 206 4.34 13.59 21.63
C ILE A 206 4.97 14.61 20.69
N ASP A 207 5.34 15.78 21.22
CA ASP A 207 6.02 16.81 20.45
C ASP A 207 7.28 16.27 19.75
N GLY A 208 7.43 16.60 18.47
CA GLY A 208 8.53 16.10 17.63
C GLY A 208 8.25 14.79 16.91
N PHE A 209 7.15 14.10 17.22
CA PHE A 209 6.69 12.92 16.50
C PHE A 209 5.45 13.22 15.66
N PHE A 210 5.33 12.60 14.49
CA PHE A 210 4.15 12.77 13.64
C PHE A 210 3.80 11.47 12.91
N PRO A 211 2.49 11.17 12.71
CA PRO A 211 2.05 9.91 12.16
C PRO A 211 2.27 9.81 10.64
N GLU A 212 2.59 8.63 10.14
CA GLU A 212 2.52 8.29 8.72
C GLU A 212 1.09 8.42 8.17
N GLY A 213 0.09 8.14 8.99
CA GLY A 213 -1.32 8.42 8.72
C GLY A 213 -2.09 7.30 8.02
N GLY A 214 -1.45 6.20 7.67
CA GLY A 214 -2.13 5.03 7.08
C GLY A 214 -2.87 5.39 5.79
N VAL A 215 -4.08 4.86 5.64
CA VAL A 215 -4.93 5.11 4.47
C VAL A 215 -5.36 6.59 4.32
N LYS A 216 -5.35 7.37 5.39
CA LYS A 216 -5.69 8.79 5.37
C LYS A 216 -4.63 9.61 4.63
N ASN A 217 -3.38 9.15 4.59
CA ASN A 217 -2.31 9.83 3.88
C ASN A 217 -2.49 9.73 2.36
N ILE A 218 -2.70 10.86 1.71
CA ILE A 218 -2.85 10.93 0.26
C ILE A 218 -1.62 10.40 -0.48
N ALA A 219 -0.41 10.71 0.01
CA ALA A 219 0.83 10.29 -0.63
C ALA A 219 0.99 8.78 -0.61
N LYS A 220 0.54 8.10 0.46
CA LYS A 220 0.51 6.64 0.51
C LYS A 220 -0.34 6.07 -0.61
N ARG A 221 -1.58 6.55 -0.78
CA ARG A 221 -2.47 6.06 -1.83
C ARG A 221 -1.96 6.41 -3.23
N GLU A 222 -1.46 7.63 -3.43
CA GLU A 222 -0.90 8.01 -4.73
C GLU A 222 0.32 7.15 -5.12
N GLY A 223 1.20 6.82 -4.16
CA GLY A 223 2.30 5.88 -4.37
C GLY A 223 1.79 4.49 -4.75
N LEU A 224 0.80 3.96 -4.02
CA LEU A 224 0.17 2.67 -4.30
C LEU A 224 -0.68 2.66 -5.58
N GLY A 225 -1.03 3.81 -6.15
CA GLY A 225 -1.71 3.95 -7.43
C GLY A 225 -0.76 3.84 -8.63
N THR A 226 0.55 4.00 -8.43
CA THR A 226 1.53 3.99 -9.53
C THR A 226 1.61 2.67 -10.31
N PRO A 227 1.29 1.48 -9.75
CA PRO A 227 1.13 0.26 -10.56
C PRO A 227 0.08 0.37 -11.67
N VAL A 228 -1.04 1.05 -11.42
CA VAL A 228 -2.06 1.30 -12.47
C VAL A 228 -1.52 2.26 -13.52
N LEU A 229 -0.78 3.30 -13.10
CA LEU A 229 -0.13 4.23 -14.03
C LEU A 229 0.89 3.52 -14.92
N ASN A 230 1.70 2.62 -14.33
CA ASN A 230 2.67 1.80 -15.05
C ASN A 230 1.98 0.87 -16.06
N ALA A 231 0.88 0.24 -15.64
CA ALA A 231 0.11 -0.63 -16.52
C ALA A 231 -0.45 0.14 -17.71
N VAL A 232 -1.11 1.26 -17.47
CA VAL A 232 -1.72 2.05 -18.57
C VAL A 232 -0.67 2.68 -19.48
N GLU A 233 0.49 3.11 -18.95
CA GLU A 233 1.61 3.57 -19.79
C GLU A 233 2.09 2.47 -20.76
N THR A 234 2.12 1.22 -20.29
CA THR A 234 2.61 0.08 -21.08
C THR A 234 1.56 -0.46 -22.05
N ILE A 235 0.30 -0.58 -21.59
CA ILE A 235 -0.80 -1.18 -22.35
C ILE A 235 -1.41 -0.18 -23.34
N GLY A 236 -1.43 1.11 -23.00
CA GLY A 236 -2.07 2.17 -23.78
C GLY A 236 -3.57 2.35 -23.52
N GLN A 237 -4.16 1.55 -22.62
CA GLN A 237 -5.59 1.64 -22.26
C GLN A 237 -5.84 1.14 -20.83
N LEU A 238 -6.96 1.53 -20.25
CA LEU A 238 -7.46 0.99 -18.98
C LEU A 238 -7.88 -0.48 -19.14
N PRO A 239 -7.63 -1.35 -18.14
CA PRO A 239 -8.12 -2.72 -18.18
C PRO A 239 -9.65 -2.79 -17.95
N ASP A 240 -10.28 -3.89 -18.35
CA ASP A 240 -11.66 -4.20 -18.03
C ASP A 240 -11.80 -4.69 -16.58
N TYR A 241 -10.83 -5.49 -16.13
CA TYR A 241 -10.79 -6.06 -14.79
C TYR A 241 -9.43 -5.81 -14.13
N TYR A 242 -9.46 -5.52 -12.83
CA TYR A 242 -8.26 -5.35 -12.00
C TYR A 242 -8.32 -6.27 -10.78
N PHE A 243 -7.35 -7.17 -10.63
CA PHE A 243 -7.26 -8.12 -9.53
C PHE A 243 -6.16 -7.74 -8.55
N GLN A 244 -6.49 -7.65 -7.25
CA GLN A 244 -5.54 -7.40 -6.18
C GLN A 244 -6.04 -7.93 -4.83
N ALA A 245 -5.15 -8.51 -4.02
CA ALA A 245 -5.44 -8.80 -2.62
C ALA A 245 -5.26 -7.55 -1.75
N ILE A 246 -6.15 -7.38 -0.77
CA ILE A 246 -6.17 -6.22 0.12
C ILE A 246 -6.27 -6.59 1.59
N GLY A 247 -5.54 -5.86 2.45
CA GLY A 247 -5.68 -5.89 3.90
C GLY A 247 -6.40 -4.63 4.40
N SER A 248 -5.72 -3.48 4.46
CA SER A 248 -6.31 -2.20 4.87
C SER A 248 -7.27 -1.56 3.85
N GLY A 249 -7.28 -2.04 2.61
CA GLY A 249 -8.01 -1.44 1.50
C GLY A 249 -7.26 -0.35 0.75
N ALA A 250 -6.17 0.21 1.30
CA ALA A 250 -5.46 1.35 0.71
C ALA A 250 -5.02 1.11 -0.75
N GLY A 251 -4.53 -0.11 -1.08
CA GLY A 251 -4.13 -0.45 -2.45
C GLY A 251 -5.29 -0.50 -3.44
N GLY A 252 -6.46 -1.03 -3.04
CA GLY A 252 -7.67 -1.05 -3.87
C GLY A 252 -8.23 0.36 -4.11
N ILE A 253 -8.26 1.21 -3.06
CA ILE A 253 -8.66 2.61 -3.16
C ILE A 253 -7.70 3.37 -4.09
N ALA A 254 -6.40 3.15 -3.94
CA ALA A 254 -5.37 3.78 -4.77
C ALA A 254 -5.50 3.40 -6.25
N ALA A 255 -5.77 2.13 -6.54
CA ALA A 255 -6.01 1.65 -7.89
C ALA A 255 -7.24 2.31 -8.51
N TYR A 256 -8.32 2.42 -7.74
CA TYR A 256 -9.53 3.14 -8.15
C TYR A 256 -9.25 4.62 -8.45
N ASP A 257 -8.61 5.35 -7.53
CA ASP A 257 -8.33 6.78 -7.68
C ASP A 257 -7.43 7.06 -8.90
N ALA A 258 -6.39 6.23 -9.12
CA ALA A 258 -5.52 6.32 -10.29
C ALA A 258 -6.27 6.03 -11.60
N ALA A 259 -7.07 4.96 -11.64
CA ALA A 259 -7.86 4.58 -12.81
C ALA A 259 -8.94 5.61 -13.15
N LYS A 260 -9.61 6.18 -12.14
CA LYS A 260 -10.60 7.24 -12.31
C LYS A 260 -9.96 8.47 -12.96
N ARG A 261 -8.79 8.87 -12.50
CA ARG A 261 -8.03 10.00 -13.07
C ARG A 261 -7.61 9.76 -14.52
N LEU A 262 -7.21 8.52 -14.84
CA LEU A 262 -6.91 8.11 -16.23
C LEU A 262 -8.15 8.11 -17.11
N ALA A 263 -9.31 7.70 -16.60
CA ALA A 263 -10.58 7.79 -17.31
C ALA A 263 -11.01 9.26 -17.54
N GLU A 264 -10.77 10.14 -16.56
CA GLU A 264 -10.99 11.59 -16.69
C GLU A 264 -10.05 12.25 -17.75
N ASP A 265 -8.86 11.70 -17.98
CA ASP A 265 -7.99 12.10 -19.10
C ASP A 265 -8.62 11.75 -20.47
N GLY A 266 -9.40 10.68 -20.54
CA GLY A 266 -10.18 10.25 -21.71
C GLY A 266 -9.41 9.56 -22.83
N ARG A 267 -8.05 9.52 -22.78
CA ARG A 267 -7.23 8.89 -23.83
C ARG A 267 -7.08 7.38 -23.68
N PHE A 268 -7.37 6.85 -22.50
CA PHE A 268 -7.09 5.45 -22.12
C PHE A 268 -8.36 4.63 -21.88
N GLY A 269 -9.51 5.21 -22.11
CA GLY A 269 -10.85 4.67 -21.82
C GLY A 269 -11.67 5.67 -21.01
N ASP A 270 -12.96 5.41 -20.87
CA ASP A 270 -13.95 6.31 -20.28
C ASP A 270 -14.40 5.92 -18.86
N LYS A 271 -13.97 4.76 -18.38
CA LYS A 271 -14.36 4.21 -17.06
C LYS A 271 -13.21 3.48 -16.39
N PRO A 272 -13.15 3.48 -15.03
CA PRO A 272 -12.24 2.64 -14.28
C PRO A 272 -12.54 1.15 -14.50
N PRO A 273 -11.53 0.27 -14.32
CA PRO A 273 -11.73 -1.17 -14.39
C PRO A 273 -12.67 -1.67 -13.29
N ARG A 274 -13.32 -2.77 -13.55
CA ARG A 274 -14.03 -3.52 -12.53
C ARG A 274 -13.04 -4.07 -11.50
N LEU A 275 -13.11 -3.58 -10.24
CA LEU A 275 -12.20 -4.00 -9.19
C LEU A 275 -12.60 -5.38 -8.63
N MET A 276 -11.73 -6.35 -8.75
CA MET A 276 -11.87 -7.69 -8.21
C MET A 276 -10.89 -7.83 -7.05
N LEU A 277 -11.31 -7.39 -5.86
CA LEU A 277 -10.45 -7.34 -4.69
C LEU A 277 -10.60 -8.61 -3.86
N SER A 278 -9.53 -9.05 -3.17
CA SER A 278 -9.56 -10.34 -2.49
C SER A 278 -8.95 -10.31 -1.09
N GLN A 279 -9.41 -11.23 -0.25
CA GLN A 279 -8.88 -11.50 1.09
C GLN A 279 -8.61 -12.99 1.29
N ASN A 280 -7.80 -13.32 2.31
CA ASN A 280 -7.38 -14.68 2.63
C ASN A 280 -8.23 -15.25 3.78
N LEU A 281 -8.94 -16.34 3.53
CA LEU A 281 -9.68 -17.09 4.56
C LEU A 281 -8.72 -17.70 5.60
N PRO A 282 -9.13 -17.67 6.91
CA PRO A 282 -10.43 -17.30 7.44
C PRO A 282 -10.63 -15.82 7.79
N PHE A 283 -9.63 -14.94 7.60
CA PHE A 283 -9.71 -13.53 7.99
C PHE A 283 -10.17 -12.63 6.83
N VAL A 284 -11.49 -12.38 6.73
CA VAL A 284 -12.12 -11.73 5.57
C VAL A 284 -13.15 -10.64 5.92
N PRO A 285 -12.79 -9.64 6.77
CA PRO A 285 -13.76 -8.65 7.27
C PRO A 285 -14.40 -7.81 6.15
N ILE A 286 -13.64 -7.41 5.13
CA ILE A 286 -14.17 -6.61 4.02
C ILE A 286 -15.11 -7.46 3.15
N TYR A 287 -14.74 -8.71 2.87
CA TYR A 287 -15.59 -9.63 2.11
C TYR A 287 -16.94 -9.84 2.80
N MET A 288 -16.94 -10.12 4.10
CA MET A 288 -18.17 -10.30 4.88
C MET A 288 -19.06 -9.06 4.82
N SER A 289 -18.47 -7.88 5.01
CA SER A 289 -19.18 -6.60 4.96
C SER A 289 -19.77 -6.35 3.56
N TRP A 290 -18.99 -6.52 2.52
CA TRP A 290 -19.43 -6.36 1.13
C TRP A 290 -20.57 -7.31 0.77
N LYS A 291 -20.45 -8.59 1.12
CA LYS A 291 -21.50 -9.60 0.84
C LYS A 291 -22.77 -9.40 1.66
N SER A 292 -22.69 -8.68 2.79
CA SER A 292 -23.90 -8.27 3.53
C SER A 292 -24.65 -7.12 2.88
N GLY A 293 -24.07 -6.47 1.85
CA GLY A 293 -24.64 -5.32 1.16
C GLY A 293 -24.62 -4.02 1.98
N ARG A 294 -23.88 -3.98 3.08
CA ARG A 294 -23.85 -2.83 4.01
C ARG A 294 -22.56 -2.03 3.84
N ARG A 295 -22.66 -0.72 4.08
CA ARG A 295 -21.48 0.15 4.18
C ARG A 295 -20.72 -0.07 5.48
N GLU A 296 -21.39 -0.45 6.56
CA GLU A 296 -20.77 -0.68 7.85
C GLU A 296 -19.87 -1.92 7.80
N LEU A 297 -18.71 -1.81 8.45
CA LEU A 297 -17.82 -2.95 8.61
C LEU A 297 -18.47 -3.96 9.58
N VAL A 298 -18.50 -5.22 9.20
CA VAL A 298 -18.93 -6.30 10.10
C VAL A 298 -17.94 -6.38 11.26
N GLU A 299 -18.44 -6.29 12.47
CA GLU A 299 -17.63 -6.42 13.67
C GLU A 299 -17.17 -7.88 13.85
N ILE A 300 -15.90 -8.04 14.10
CA ILE A 300 -15.28 -9.30 14.51
C ILE A 300 -14.70 -9.06 15.91
N ASP A 301 -15.01 -9.93 16.84
CA ASP A 301 -14.40 -9.89 18.17
C ASP A 301 -12.87 -9.83 18.07
N ASP A 302 -12.23 -9.01 18.88
CA ASP A 302 -10.79 -8.78 18.78
C ASP A 302 -9.95 -10.05 18.96
N ASN A 303 -10.35 -10.95 19.88
CA ASN A 303 -9.65 -12.21 20.10
C ASN A 303 -9.85 -13.18 18.94
N ASP A 304 -11.05 -13.28 18.40
CA ASP A 304 -11.34 -14.12 17.25
C ASP A 304 -10.66 -13.57 15.98
N GLY A 305 -10.63 -12.25 15.82
CA GLY A 305 -9.88 -11.59 14.77
C GLY A 305 -8.38 -11.92 14.82
N LYS A 306 -7.75 -11.84 15.99
CA LYS A 306 -6.34 -12.23 16.20
C LYS A 306 -6.11 -13.72 15.89
N LYS A 307 -6.99 -14.62 16.32
CA LYS A 307 -6.91 -16.06 16.01
C LYS A 307 -7.00 -16.33 14.51
N HIS A 308 -7.93 -15.69 13.82
CA HIS A 308 -8.08 -15.83 12.37
C HIS A 308 -6.85 -15.30 11.62
N ILE A 309 -6.27 -14.17 12.07
CA ILE A 309 -5.04 -13.60 11.51
C ILE A 309 -3.87 -14.59 11.62
N GLN A 310 -3.73 -15.31 12.74
CA GLN A 310 -2.68 -16.32 12.89
C GLN A 310 -2.83 -17.51 11.92
N GLN A 311 -4.02 -17.75 11.40
CA GLN A 311 -4.30 -18.87 10.50
C GLN A 311 -4.10 -18.54 9.02
N ILE A 312 -4.09 -17.27 8.62
CA ILE A 312 -3.90 -16.91 7.21
C ILE A 312 -2.44 -16.99 6.79
N SER A 313 -2.18 -17.46 5.57
CA SER A 313 -0.83 -17.48 5.00
C SER A 313 -0.33 -16.09 4.60
N ALA A 314 -1.23 -15.20 4.20
CA ALA A 314 -0.95 -13.84 3.79
C ALA A 314 -1.12 -12.85 4.97
N GLN A 315 -0.31 -12.99 6.02
CA GLN A 315 -0.44 -12.21 7.26
C GLN A 315 -0.36 -10.69 7.08
N VAL A 316 0.25 -10.21 6.00
CA VAL A 316 0.24 -8.77 5.65
C VAL A 316 -1.15 -8.23 5.28
N LEU A 317 -2.16 -9.10 5.14
CA LEU A 317 -3.56 -8.74 4.90
C LEU A 317 -4.39 -8.61 6.19
N SER A 318 -3.78 -8.47 7.35
CA SER A 318 -4.32 -8.63 8.70
C SER A 318 -4.92 -7.37 9.34
N ASN A 319 -5.51 -6.45 8.59
CA ASN A 319 -6.10 -5.26 9.21
C ASN A 319 -7.54 -5.52 9.71
N ARG A 320 -7.75 -5.48 11.04
CA ARG A 320 -9.08 -5.66 11.67
C ARG A 320 -10.01 -4.46 11.47
N ARG A 321 -9.44 -3.27 11.21
CA ARG A 321 -10.19 -2.01 11.01
C ARG A 321 -9.83 -1.38 9.65
N PRO A 322 -10.14 -2.05 8.53
CA PRO A 322 -9.82 -1.54 7.20
C PRO A 322 -10.66 -0.32 6.82
N ALA A 323 -10.18 0.47 5.86
CA ALA A 323 -10.89 1.64 5.34
C ALA A 323 -12.02 1.23 4.39
N TYR A 324 -13.00 0.49 4.90
CA TYR A 324 -14.14 0.02 4.13
C TYR A 324 -15.27 1.06 4.08
N SER A 325 -15.75 1.48 5.26
CA SER A 325 -16.95 2.29 5.43
C SER A 325 -16.77 3.78 5.12
N VAL A 326 -15.54 4.29 5.26
CA VAL A 326 -15.26 5.73 5.09
C VAL A 326 -15.62 6.22 3.68
N ARG A 327 -16.08 7.47 3.55
CA ARG A 327 -16.34 8.08 2.23
C ARG A 327 -15.05 8.11 1.39
N GLY A 328 -15.12 7.60 0.17
CA GLY A 328 -13.96 7.34 -0.68
C GLY A 328 -13.20 6.06 -0.32
N GLY A 329 -13.73 5.21 0.56
CA GLY A 329 -13.16 3.92 0.96
C GLY A 329 -13.44 2.78 -0.02
N VAL A 330 -13.20 1.55 0.43
CA VAL A 330 -13.34 0.35 -0.41
C VAL A 330 -14.78 0.14 -0.86
N PHE A 331 -15.78 0.43 0.01
CA PHE A 331 -17.19 0.32 -0.37
C PHE A 331 -17.53 1.20 -1.58
N ASP A 332 -17.10 2.47 -1.58
CA ASP A 332 -17.34 3.38 -2.69
C ASP A 332 -16.60 2.94 -3.96
N ALA A 333 -15.33 2.54 -3.83
CA ALA A 333 -14.53 2.06 -4.95
C ALA A 333 -15.16 0.84 -5.64
N LEU A 334 -15.62 -0.14 -4.87
CA LEU A 334 -16.31 -1.33 -5.41
C LEU A 334 -17.66 -0.96 -6.04
N THR A 335 -18.44 -0.08 -5.40
CA THR A 335 -19.74 0.36 -5.91
C THR A 335 -19.60 1.08 -7.25
N GLU A 336 -18.71 2.07 -7.32
CA GLU A 336 -18.51 2.88 -8.54
C GLU A 336 -17.93 2.07 -9.70
N THR A 337 -17.12 1.05 -9.42
CA THR A 337 -16.52 0.18 -10.45
C THR A 337 -17.37 -1.06 -10.78
N ARG A 338 -18.51 -1.24 -10.13
CA ARG A 338 -19.28 -2.50 -10.15
C ARG A 338 -18.39 -3.71 -9.84
N GLY A 339 -17.45 -3.49 -8.94
CA GLY A 339 -16.46 -4.48 -8.51
C GLY A 339 -17.04 -5.54 -7.60
N ASP A 340 -16.17 -6.43 -7.12
CA ASP A 340 -16.55 -7.46 -6.16
C ASP A 340 -15.43 -7.77 -5.18
N MET A 341 -15.80 -8.38 -4.04
CA MET A 341 -14.89 -9.00 -3.09
C MET A 341 -14.86 -10.51 -3.28
N LEU A 342 -13.65 -11.05 -3.35
CA LEU A 342 -13.37 -12.46 -3.54
C LEU A 342 -12.54 -13.01 -2.36
N THR A 343 -12.49 -14.33 -2.24
CA THR A 343 -11.68 -14.98 -1.20
C THR A 343 -10.89 -16.15 -1.79
N ALA A 344 -9.72 -16.40 -1.18
CA ALA A 344 -8.98 -17.63 -1.35
C ALA A 344 -8.53 -18.16 0.01
N ASP A 345 -8.56 -19.47 0.20
CA ASP A 345 -7.97 -20.12 1.35
C ASP A 345 -6.44 -20.32 1.19
N ASN A 346 -5.80 -20.84 2.22
CA ASN A 346 -4.36 -21.06 2.20
C ASN A 346 -3.91 -22.09 1.17
N PHE A 347 -4.73 -23.12 0.93
CA PHE A 347 -4.42 -24.16 -0.06
C PHE A 347 -4.49 -23.58 -1.48
N GLU A 348 -5.55 -22.85 -1.79
CA GLU A 348 -5.74 -22.16 -3.07
C GLU A 348 -4.60 -21.15 -3.32
N ALA A 349 -4.23 -20.37 -2.30
CA ALA A 349 -3.12 -19.41 -2.40
C ALA A 349 -1.78 -20.12 -2.62
N LEU A 350 -1.49 -21.19 -1.90
CA LEU A 350 -0.25 -21.96 -2.07
C LEU A 350 -0.16 -22.61 -3.46
N HIS A 351 -1.27 -23.16 -3.93
CA HIS A 351 -1.35 -23.74 -5.28
C HIS A 351 -1.12 -22.66 -6.36
N ALA A 352 -1.79 -21.53 -6.25
CA ALA A 352 -1.60 -20.40 -7.17
C ALA A 352 -0.16 -19.87 -7.15
N ARG A 353 0.49 -19.79 -5.98
CA ARG A 353 1.89 -19.40 -5.85
C ARG A 353 2.81 -20.30 -6.67
N ARG A 354 2.66 -21.63 -6.53
CA ARG A 354 3.45 -22.61 -7.29
C ARG A 354 3.20 -22.49 -8.79
N LEU A 355 1.94 -22.42 -9.21
CA LEU A 355 1.58 -22.26 -10.61
C LEU A 355 2.17 -20.97 -11.21
N PHE A 356 2.17 -19.87 -10.47
CA PHE A 356 2.77 -18.62 -10.96
C PHE A 356 4.29 -18.76 -11.12
N GLU A 357 4.97 -19.32 -10.12
CA GLU A 357 6.41 -19.54 -10.14
C GLU A 357 6.84 -20.49 -11.29
N GLU A 358 6.13 -21.60 -11.47
CA GLU A 358 6.36 -22.54 -12.58
C GLU A 358 6.11 -21.90 -13.95
N THR A 359 5.11 -21.01 -14.04
CA THR A 359 4.70 -20.40 -15.31
C THR A 359 5.62 -19.23 -15.69
N GLU A 360 5.92 -18.35 -14.74
CA GLU A 360 6.64 -17.09 -14.99
C GLU A 360 8.14 -17.18 -14.64
N GLY A 361 8.54 -18.13 -13.80
CA GLY A 361 9.94 -18.31 -13.38
C GLY A 361 10.36 -17.35 -12.27
N ILE A 362 9.42 -16.79 -11.53
CA ILE A 362 9.67 -15.87 -10.40
C ILE A 362 8.67 -16.15 -9.27
N ASP A 363 9.15 -16.13 -8.03
CA ASP A 363 8.31 -16.28 -6.84
C ASP A 363 7.44 -15.03 -6.60
N ILE A 364 6.27 -15.26 -5.99
CA ILE A 364 5.35 -14.18 -5.55
C ILE A 364 5.05 -14.30 -4.06
N ASP A 365 4.77 -13.16 -3.43
CA ASP A 365 4.35 -13.09 -2.04
C ASP A 365 2.97 -13.74 -1.83
N PRO A 366 2.66 -14.20 -0.59
CA PRO A 366 1.35 -14.80 -0.28
C PRO A 366 0.17 -13.89 -0.67
N ALA A 367 0.27 -12.57 -0.52
CA ALA A 367 -0.78 -11.64 -0.95
C ALA A 367 -0.98 -11.65 -2.48
N GLY A 368 0.10 -11.66 -3.27
CA GLY A 368 0.03 -11.84 -4.72
C GLY A 368 -0.59 -13.19 -5.11
N ALA A 369 -0.27 -14.23 -4.36
CA ALA A 369 -0.85 -15.57 -4.56
C ALA A 369 -2.37 -15.60 -4.30
N VAL A 370 -2.87 -14.91 -3.27
CA VAL A 370 -4.32 -14.75 -3.02
C VAL A 370 -5.01 -14.07 -4.20
N ALA A 371 -4.41 -13.00 -4.74
CA ALA A 371 -4.97 -12.31 -5.91
C ALA A 371 -5.01 -13.22 -7.14
N PHE A 372 -3.95 -13.97 -7.40
CA PHE A 372 -3.88 -14.88 -8.53
C PHE A 372 -4.82 -16.07 -8.37
N ALA A 373 -4.96 -16.64 -7.16
CA ALA A 373 -5.94 -17.70 -6.88
C ALA A 373 -7.36 -17.26 -7.19
N THR A 374 -7.70 -16.01 -6.84
CA THR A 374 -9.05 -15.49 -7.14
C THR A 374 -9.25 -15.17 -8.62
N LEU A 375 -8.22 -14.80 -9.37
CA LEU A 375 -8.29 -14.69 -10.83
C LEU A 375 -8.54 -16.07 -11.47
N LEU A 376 -7.81 -17.12 -11.06
CA LEU A 376 -8.03 -18.49 -11.55
C LEU A 376 -9.47 -18.96 -11.30
N LYS A 377 -10.02 -18.67 -10.12
CA LYS A 377 -11.42 -19.00 -9.78
C LYS A 377 -12.41 -18.17 -10.61
N ALA A 378 -12.20 -16.87 -10.74
CA ALA A 378 -13.08 -15.99 -11.49
C ALA A 378 -13.12 -16.36 -12.98
N ALA A 379 -11.99 -16.64 -13.58
CA ALA A 379 -11.92 -17.09 -14.97
C ALA A 379 -12.67 -18.41 -15.20
N ARG A 380 -12.59 -19.34 -14.22
CA ARG A 380 -13.23 -20.65 -14.33
C ARG A 380 -14.74 -20.61 -14.09
N TYR A 381 -15.22 -19.78 -13.15
CA TYR A 381 -16.59 -19.87 -12.64
C TYR A 381 -17.44 -18.61 -12.84
N ASN A 382 -16.85 -17.44 -12.99
CA ASN A 382 -17.56 -16.17 -12.95
C ASN A 382 -17.72 -15.46 -14.30
N GLY A 383 -17.35 -16.12 -15.41
CA GLY A 383 -17.68 -15.62 -16.75
C GLY A 383 -16.96 -14.32 -17.14
N ILE A 384 -15.65 -14.23 -16.88
CA ILE A 384 -14.84 -13.17 -17.50
C ILE A 384 -14.80 -13.44 -19.00
N GLU A 385 -15.09 -12.42 -19.80
CA GLU A 385 -15.06 -12.50 -21.25
C GLU A 385 -13.65 -12.86 -21.71
N LYS A 386 -13.55 -13.79 -22.66
CA LYS A 386 -12.27 -14.38 -23.09
C LYS A 386 -11.24 -13.33 -23.56
N GLU A 387 -11.71 -12.29 -24.20
CA GLU A 387 -10.90 -11.20 -24.78
C GLU A 387 -10.73 -10.02 -23.83
N ALA A 388 -11.40 -10.04 -22.65
CA ALA A 388 -11.30 -8.95 -21.68
C ALA A 388 -9.85 -8.70 -21.27
N LEU A 389 -9.49 -7.43 -21.20
CA LEU A 389 -8.19 -7.02 -20.68
C LEU A 389 -8.20 -7.13 -19.16
N VAL A 390 -7.48 -8.12 -18.65
CA VAL A 390 -7.36 -8.37 -17.21
C VAL A 390 -5.98 -7.92 -16.74
N LEU A 391 -5.94 -7.05 -15.74
CA LEU A 391 -4.72 -6.66 -15.05
C LEU A 391 -4.65 -7.35 -13.68
N LEU A 392 -3.68 -8.24 -13.53
CA LEU A 392 -3.33 -8.87 -12.27
C LEU A 392 -2.21 -8.06 -11.59
N ASN A 393 -2.51 -7.48 -10.44
CA ASN A 393 -1.51 -6.80 -9.62
C ASN A 393 -0.86 -7.78 -8.64
N ILE A 394 0.36 -8.19 -8.95
CA ILE A 394 1.26 -8.90 -8.04
C ILE A 394 1.96 -7.87 -7.16
N THR A 395 1.49 -7.76 -5.92
CA THR A 395 1.91 -6.71 -4.98
C THR A 395 3.26 -6.97 -4.31
N GLY A 396 3.86 -8.13 -4.55
CA GLY A 396 5.19 -8.48 -4.06
C GLY A 396 5.68 -9.81 -4.62
N GLY A 397 6.99 -9.96 -4.72
CA GLY A 397 7.65 -11.17 -5.20
C GLY A 397 9.10 -10.94 -5.58
N GLY A 398 9.77 -12.01 -6.02
CA GLY A 398 11.19 -11.99 -6.36
C GLY A 398 12.11 -11.98 -5.13
N ARG A 399 11.67 -12.56 -4.02
CA ARG A 399 12.50 -12.69 -2.80
C ARG A 399 13.68 -13.60 -3.03
N HIS A 400 13.47 -14.76 -3.68
CA HIS A 400 14.55 -15.68 -4.05
C HIS A 400 15.53 -14.97 -5.00
N ARG A 401 15.02 -14.25 -6.00
CA ARG A 401 15.87 -13.49 -6.92
C ARG A 401 16.66 -12.39 -6.21
N ARG A 402 16.05 -11.74 -5.23
CA ARG A 402 16.71 -10.71 -4.39
C ARG A 402 17.85 -11.28 -3.56
N GLN A 403 17.67 -12.46 -2.98
CA GLN A 403 18.69 -13.16 -2.20
C GLN A 403 19.90 -13.62 -3.03
N LEU A 404 19.74 -13.80 -4.35
CA LEU A 404 20.87 -14.10 -5.23
C LEU A 404 21.75 -12.87 -5.51
N ASP A 405 21.17 -11.66 -5.47
CA ASP A 405 21.90 -10.43 -5.74
C ASP A 405 22.55 -9.81 -4.50
N ASP A 406 21.94 -10.01 -3.33
CA ASP A 406 22.37 -9.37 -2.10
C ASP A 406 22.30 -10.34 -0.91
N GLU A 407 23.31 -10.31 -0.07
CA GLU A 407 23.24 -10.90 1.26
C GLU A 407 22.25 -10.06 2.10
N LEU A 408 21.20 -10.69 2.59
CA LEU A 408 20.14 -10.03 3.34
C LEU A 408 20.33 -10.27 4.85
N ILE A 409 20.38 -9.18 5.59
CA ILE A 409 20.53 -9.15 7.05
C ILE A 409 19.16 -8.80 7.65
N ALA A 410 18.72 -9.61 8.64
CA ALA A 410 17.51 -9.32 9.40
C ALA A 410 17.73 -8.11 10.32
N ALA A 411 16.82 -7.15 10.29
CA ALA A 411 16.86 -6.03 11.22
C ALA A 411 16.59 -6.50 12.66
N ARG A 412 17.28 -5.86 13.61
CA ARG A 412 17.08 -6.09 15.05
C ARG A 412 16.26 -4.94 15.62
N PRO A 413 15.26 -5.21 16.49
CA PRO A 413 14.56 -4.16 17.19
C PRO A 413 15.50 -3.43 18.17
N ALA A 414 15.34 -2.11 18.26
CA ALA A 414 16.02 -1.28 19.24
C ALA A 414 15.35 -1.37 20.61
N LEU A 415 14.07 -1.74 20.64
CA LEU A 415 13.28 -1.91 21.86
C LEU A 415 12.21 -2.99 21.61
N GLU A 416 12.00 -3.84 22.62
CA GLU A 416 10.91 -4.79 22.68
C GLU A 416 9.95 -4.38 23.79
N LEU A 417 8.64 -4.39 23.52
CA LEU A 417 7.57 -4.07 24.46
C LEU A 417 6.56 -5.20 24.50
N ASP A 418 6.23 -5.66 25.69
CA ASP A 418 5.16 -6.64 25.90
C ASP A 418 3.77 -5.99 25.66
N GLU A 419 2.77 -6.79 25.27
CA GLU A 419 1.40 -6.32 25.04
C GLU A 419 0.83 -5.48 26.20
N LYS A 420 1.20 -5.78 27.45
CA LYS A 420 0.75 -5.06 28.64
C LYS A 420 1.39 -3.69 28.80
N GLU A 421 2.51 -3.44 28.13
CA GLU A 421 3.23 -2.16 28.19
C GLU A 421 2.66 -1.12 27.21
N ILE A 422 1.93 -1.53 26.17
CA ILE A 422 1.46 -0.67 25.05
C ILE A 422 0.70 0.57 25.54
N LEU A 423 -0.09 0.43 26.61
CA LEU A 423 -0.89 1.52 27.18
C LEU A 423 -0.19 2.26 28.33
N LEU A 424 1.01 1.86 28.73
CA LEU A 424 1.74 2.50 29.83
C LEU A 424 2.51 3.74 29.35
N TYR A 425 2.58 4.78 30.17
CA TYR A 425 3.41 5.96 29.90
C TYR A 425 4.90 5.63 29.84
N LYS A 426 5.37 4.67 30.66
CA LYS A 426 6.75 4.21 30.66
C LYS A 426 7.21 3.68 29.29
N ALA A 427 6.32 3.13 28.47
CA ALA A 427 6.63 2.72 27.11
C ALA A 427 6.96 3.92 26.22
N LEU A 428 6.24 5.03 26.39
CA LEU A 428 6.48 6.28 25.66
C LEU A 428 7.84 6.87 26.02
N ASP A 429 8.19 6.89 27.33
CA ASP A 429 9.50 7.40 27.81
C ASP A 429 10.64 6.58 27.20
N LYS A 430 10.55 5.23 27.22
CA LYS A 430 11.54 4.33 26.59
C LYS A 430 11.72 4.62 25.09
N ILE A 431 10.62 4.95 24.37
CA ILE A 431 10.67 5.26 22.95
C ILE A 431 11.33 6.61 22.69
N VAL A 432 10.98 7.64 23.47
CA VAL A 432 11.59 8.98 23.37
C VAL A 432 13.10 8.89 23.59
N ASP A 433 13.56 8.09 24.57
CA ASP A 433 14.98 7.92 24.87
C ASP A 433 15.78 7.29 23.71
N LEU A 434 15.14 6.57 22.76
CA LEU A 434 15.83 6.04 21.57
C LEU A 434 16.31 7.14 20.62
N PHE A 435 15.76 8.35 20.71
CA PHE A 435 16.06 9.48 19.81
C PHE A 435 16.81 10.63 20.49
N ARG A 436 17.17 10.49 21.77
CA ARG A 436 18.05 11.38 22.50
C ARG A 436 19.51 10.96 22.33
#